data_a2ce015b8eb9edb569e8caefc45114a1
#
_entry.id   a2ce015b8eb9edb569e8caefc45114a1
#
_cell.length_a   1.000
_cell.length_b   1.000
_cell.length_c   1.000
_cell.angle_alpha   90.00
_cell.angle_beta   90.00
_cell.angle_gamma   90.00
#
_symmetry.space_group_name_H-M   'P 1'
#
loop_
_entity.id
_entity.type
_entity.pdbx_description
1 polymer ?
#
loop_
_entity_poly.entity_id
_entity_poly.type
_entity_poly.pdbx_seq_one_letter_code
_entity_poly.pdbx_strand_id
1 'polypeptide(L)'
;QRQMCIRDRPNNDLYGILPMILGSAYVTLGAIVVGVPIGILTAVFMARFCPDSIYRFLKPAVELLAGIPSVVYGFFGLVVMVPFIRDNIGGTGSSMLTASLLLAMMILPTLISVAEAALRAVPNSYYEGALALGAGHVRSVFFTIVPAAKSGIMAAIILGLGRAVGETMAVIMVAGNQARMPQGLLEGVRTMTTNIVIEMGYAADMHRDALIATAV
;
A
#
# COMPACT_ATOMS: atom_id res chain seq x y z
N GLN A 1 31.57 -1.40 -13.13
CA GLN A 1 30.81 -1.51 -11.85
C GLN A 1 29.58 -0.57 -11.76
N ARG A 2 29.65 0.69 -12.26
CA ARG A 2 28.47 1.60 -12.23
C ARG A 2 27.33 1.20 -13.19
N GLN A 3 27.63 0.48 -14.27
CA GLN A 3 26.59 0.03 -15.22
C GLN A 3 25.82 -1.20 -14.72
N MET A 4 26.40 -2.00 -13.82
CA MET A 4 25.75 -3.15 -13.19
C MET A 4 24.54 -2.76 -12.33
N CYS A 5 24.55 -1.58 -11.68
CA CYS A 5 23.45 -1.14 -10.82
C CYS A 5 22.28 -0.48 -11.57
N ILE A 6 22.46 -0.08 -12.85
CA ILE A 6 21.51 0.78 -13.58
C ILE A 6 20.70 0.00 -14.63
N ARG A 7 21.24 -1.11 -15.16
CA ARG A 7 20.61 -1.84 -16.27
C ARG A 7 20.71 -3.34 -16.05
N ASP A 8 19.56 -3.98 -15.99
CA ASP A 8 19.46 -5.43 -15.99
C ASP A 8 19.54 -5.95 -17.44
N ARG A 9 20.55 -6.76 -17.75
CA ARG A 9 20.72 -7.45 -19.02
C ARG A 9 21.24 -8.87 -18.77
N PRO A 10 20.34 -9.83 -18.47
CA PRO A 10 20.72 -11.21 -18.15
C PRO A 10 21.60 -11.87 -19.21
N ASN A 11 21.37 -11.53 -20.49
CA ASN A 11 22.16 -12.07 -21.61
C ASN A 11 23.62 -11.63 -21.63
N ASN A 12 24.02 -10.65 -20.84
CA ASN A 12 25.38 -10.12 -20.77
C ASN A 12 25.93 -10.20 -19.33
N ASP A 13 25.35 -11.04 -18.46
CA ASP A 13 25.72 -11.17 -17.03
C ASP A 13 25.69 -9.83 -16.25
N LEU A 14 24.85 -8.89 -16.68
CA LEU A 14 24.67 -7.59 -16.04
C LEU A 14 23.33 -7.56 -15.28
N TYR A 15 23.41 -7.67 -13.96
CA TYR A 15 22.26 -7.66 -13.06
C TYR A 15 22.13 -6.31 -12.37
N GLY A 16 21.21 -5.47 -12.82
CA GLY A 16 20.97 -4.14 -12.26
C GLY A 16 19.68 -4.10 -11.44
N ILE A 17 19.77 -3.97 -10.12
CA ILE A 17 18.60 -3.95 -9.21
C ILE A 17 18.06 -2.54 -8.93
N LEU A 18 18.79 -1.49 -9.27
CA LEU A 18 18.42 -0.10 -8.95
C LEU A 18 17.05 0.33 -9.49
N PRO A 19 16.65 0.03 -10.74
CA PRO A 19 15.32 0.37 -11.24
C PRO A 19 14.21 -0.31 -10.44
N MET A 20 14.44 -1.53 -9.94
CA MET A 20 13.47 -2.31 -9.18
C MET A 20 13.32 -1.80 -7.75
N ILE A 21 14.43 -1.36 -7.12
CA ILE A 21 14.41 -0.68 -5.81
C ILE A 21 13.58 0.60 -5.91
N LEU A 22 13.86 1.43 -6.92
CA LEU A 22 13.11 2.67 -7.14
C LEU A 22 11.65 2.39 -7.50
N GLY A 23 11.37 1.39 -8.34
CA GLY A 23 10.03 0.95 -8.66
C GLY A 23 9.23 0.54 -7.42
N SER A 24 9.83 -0.28 -6.54
CA SER A 24 9.23 -0.67 -5.25
C SER A 24 8.97 0.53 -4.36
N ALA A 25 9.97 1.42 -4.21
CA ALA A 25 9.86 2.61 -3.37
C ALA A 25 8.75 3.56 -3.85
N TYR A 26 8.69 3.84 -5.15
CA TYR A 26 7.68 4.75 -5.71
C TYR A 26 6.25 4.18 -5.64
N VAL A 27 6.07 2.90 -5.96
CA VAL A 27 4.75 2.24 -5.86
C VAL A 27 4.27 2.22 -4.42
N THR A 28 5.14 1.86 -3.47
CA THR A 28 4.83 1.86 -2.04
C THR A 28 4.54 3.27 -1.51
N LEU A 29 5.37 4.26 -1.89
CA LEU A 29 5.15 5.66 -1.49
C LEU A 29 3.81 6.18 -2.00
N GLY A 30 3.49 5.90 -3.27
CA GLY A 30 2.19 6.27 -3.85
C GLY A 30 1.02 5.62 -3.11
N ALA A 31 1.14 4.35 -2.75
CA ALA A 31 0.13 3.65 -1.96
C ALA A 31 -0.06 4.26 -0.56
N ILE A 32 1.01 4.67 0.10
CA ILE A 32 0.98 5.30 1.42
C ILE A 32 0.36 6.69 1.34
N VAL A 33 0.77 7.51 0.38
CA VAL A 33 0.27 8.89 0.21
C VAL A 33 -1.25 8.92 0.03
N VAL A 34 -1.81 7.92 -0.63
CA VAL A 34 -3.26 7.80 -0.84
C VAL A 34 -3.93 7.01 0.30
N GLY A 35 -3.39 5.85 0.65
CA GLY A 35 -4.03 4.91 1.57
C GLY A 35 -4.01 5.37 3.03
N VAL A 36 -2.91 5.97 3.50
CA VAL A 36 -2.80 6.36 4.92
C VAL A 36 -3.79 7.47 5.30
N PRO A 37 -3.91 8.59 4.57
CA PRO A 37 -4.89 9.61 4.92
C PRO A 37 -6.32 9.07 4.92
N ILE A 38 -6.71 8.32 3.89
CA ILE A 38 -8.05 7.74 3.77
C ILE A 38 -8.29 6.72 4.90
N GLY A 39 -7.33 5.83 5.16
CA GLY A 39 -7.44 4.81 6.20
C GLY A 39 -7.57 5.39 7.60
N ILE A 40 -6.74 6.39 7.94
CA ILE A 40 -6.77 7.02 9.26
C ILE A 40 -8.07 7.83 9.43
N LEU A 41 -8.49 8.62 8.43
CA LEU A 41 -9.74 9.38 8.52
C LEU A 41 -10.94 8.45 8.67
N THR A 42 -10.96 7.33 7.94
CA THR A 42 -12.00 6.29 8.08
C THR A 42 -11.97 5.66 9.47
N ALA A 43 -10.80 5.36 10.01
CA ALA A 43 -10.65 4.82 11.36
C ALA A 43 -11.15 5.79 12.44
N VAL A 44 -10.80 7.09 12.31
CA VAL A 44 -11.32 8.14 13.22
C VAL A 44 -12.83 8.26 13.12
N PHE A 45 -13.38 8.25 11.90
CA PHE A 45 -14.82 8.26 11.69
C PHE A 45 -15.49 7.06 12.37
N MET A 46 -15.01 5.85 12.13
CA MET A 46 -15.57 4.62 12.71
C MET A 46 -15.43 4.56 14.23
N ALA A 47 -14.35 5.12 14.79
CA ALA A 47 -14.08 5.05 16.22
C ALA A 47 -14.90 6.06 17.04
N ARG A 48 -15.19 7.27 16.50
CA ARG A 48 -15.69 8.42 17.30
C ARG A 48 -16.88 9.18 16.71
N PHE A 49 -17.19 9.01 15.42
CA PHE A 49 -18.27 9.74 14.74
C PHE A 49 -19.37 8.83 14.20
N CYS A 50 -19.07 7.55 14.00
CA CYS A 50 -19.99 6.62 13.35
C CYS A 50 -21.11 6.20 14.33
N PRO A 51 -22.39 6.34 13.95
CA PRO A 51 -23.51 5.79 14.74
C PRO A 51 -23.47 4.26 14.70
N ASP A 52 -23.94 3.62 15.78
CA ASP A 52 -23.88 2.17 15.97
C ASP A 52 -24.53 1.38 14.82
N SER A 53 -25.60 1.90 14.23
CA SER A 53 -26.29 1.26 13.11
C SER A 53 -25.40 1.13 11.89
N ILE A 54 -24.64 2.18 11.56
CA ILE A 54 -23.70 2.20 10.42
C ILE A 54 -22.44 1.39 10.77
N TYR A 55 -21.96 1.50 11.99
CA TYR A 55 -20.78 0.77 12.46
C TYR A 55 -20.95 -0.75 12.34
N ARG A 56 -22.14 -1.29 12.72
CA ARG A 56 -22.44 -2.73 12.59
C ARG A 56 -22.36 -3.25 11.16
N PHE A 57 -22.53 -2.39 10.16
CA PHE A 57 -22.38 -2.75 8.76
C PHE A 57 -20.95 -2.53 8.25
N LEU A 58 -20.34 -1.38 8.59
CA LEU A 58 -19.00 -1.02 8.11
C LEU A 58 -17.91 -1.94 8.67
N LYS A 59 -17.99 -2.33 9.93
CA LYS A 59 -16.96 -3.16 10.55
C LYS A 59 -16.81 -4.51 9.85
N PRO A 60 -17.88 -5.32 9.67
CA PRO A 60 -17.76 -6.56 8.90
C PRO A 60 -17.34 -6.34 7.45
N ALA A 61 -17.75 -5.25 6.79
CA ALA A 61 -17.35 -4.95 5.42
C ALA A 61 -15.82 -4.74 5.31
N VAL A 62 -15.22 -3.99 6.25
CA VAL A 62 -13.76 -3.82 6.30
C VAL A 62 -13.05 -5.13 6.59
N GLU A 63 -13.59 -5.97 7.48
CA GLU A 63 -13.02 -7.29 7.79
C GLU A 63 -13.10 -8.25 6.61
N LEU A 64 -14.20 -8.24 5.86
CA LEU A 64 -14.34 -9.03 4.62
C LEU A 64 -13.31 -8.58 3.57
N LEU A 65 -13.11 -7.28 3.39
CA LEU A 65 -12.07 -6.76 2.48
C LEU A 65 -10.67 -7.22 2.88
N ALA A 66 -10.38 -7.34 4.18
CA ALA A 66 -9.10 -7.86 4.66
C ALA A 66 -8.88 -9.34 4.31
N GLY A 67 -9.96 -10.10 4.17
CA GLY A 67 -9.94 -11.54 3.84
C GLY A 67 -9.82 -11.85 2.34
N ILE A 68 -9.93 -10.85 1.45
CA ILE A 68 -9.84 -11.07 0.00
C ILE A 68 -8.38 -11.41 -0.38
N PRO A 69 -8.12 -12.52 -1.12
CA PRO A 69 -6.79 -12.86 -1.62
C PRO A 69 -6.23 -11.76 -2.54
N SER A 70 -4.92 -11.49 -2.46
CA SER A 70 -4.26 -10.44 -3.26
C SER A 70 -4.39 -10.65 -4.77
N VAL A 71 -4.44 -11.90 -5.23
CA VAL A 71 -4.65 -12.25 -6.64
C VAL A 71 -6.00 -11.73 -7.16
N VAL A 72 -7.05 -11.76 -6.32
CA VAL A 72 -8.37 -11.22 -6.68
C VAL A 72 -8.32 -9.71 -6.86
N TYR A 73 -7.61 -9.01 -5.97
CA TYR A 73 -7.34 -7.57 -6.14
C TYR A 73 -6.55 -7.29 -7.42
N GLY A 74 -5.53 -8.11 -7.72
CA GLY A 74 -4.74 -8.00 -8.94
C GLY A 74 -5.59 -8.19 -10.20
N PHE A 75 -6.47 -9.19 -10.20
CA PHE A 75 -7.40 -9.44 -11.30
C PHE A 75 -8.41 -8.29 -11.47
N PHE A 76 -8.99 -7.78 -10.38
CA PHE A 76 -9.83 -6.58 -10.41
C PHE A 76 -9.06 -5.38 -10.98
N GLY A 77 -7.83 -5.17 -10.53
CA GLY A 77 -6.96 -4.14 -11.05
C GLY A 77 -6.74 -4.24 -12.56
N LEU A 78 -6.46 -5.45 -13.05
CA LEU A 78 -6.24 -5.71 -14.46
C LEU A 78 -7.48 -5.48 -15.32
N VAL A 79 -8.64 -5.95 -14.87
CA VAL A 79 -9.89 -5.94 -15.67
C VAL A 79 -10.62 -4.60 -15.58
N VAL A 80 -10.56 -3.93 -14.44
CA VAL A 80 -11.33 -2.69 -14.19
C VAL A 80 -10.42 -1.46 -14.15
N MET A 81 -9.36 -1.47 -13.31
CA MET A 81 -8.56 -0.26 -13.10
C MET A 81 -7.66 0.06 -14.29
N VAL A 82 -7.03 -0.94 -14.90
CA VAL A 82 -6.14 -0.74 -16.05
C VAL A 82 -6.89 -0.12 -17.23
N PRO A 83 -8.06 -0.64 -17.69
CA PRO A 83 -8.85 0.00 -18.73
C PRO A 83 -9.32 1.41 -18.31
N PHE A 84 -9.81 1.56 -17.07
CA PHE A 84 -10.29 2.85 -16.58
C PHE A 84 -9.20 3.94 -16.64
N ILE A 85 -7.98 3.62 -16.20
CA ILE A 85 -6.85 4.56 -16.23
C ILE A 85 -6.42 4.84 -17.67
N ARG A 86 -6.34 3.81 -18.51
CA ARG A 86 -6.00 3.97 -19.94
C ARG A 86 -6.98 4.90 -20.65
N ASP A 87 -8.27 4.72 -20.42
CA ASP A 87 -9.31 5.41 -21.19
C ASP A 87 -9.55 6.86 -20.67
N ASN A 88 -9.31 7.13 -19.38
CA ASN A 88 -9.56 8.44 -18.77
C ASN A 88 -8.30 9.29 -18.53
N ILE A 89 -7.15 8.67 -18.28
CA ILE A 89 -5.91 9.37 -17.92
C ILE A 89 -4.88 9.25 -19.03
N GLY A 90 -4.90 8.10 -19.76
CA GLY A 90 -3.98 7.81 -20.86
C GLY A 90 -2.90 6.80 -20.50
N GLY A 91 -1.94 6.62 -21.41
CA GLY A 91 -0.88 5.62 -21.29
C GLY A 91 -1.35 4.21 -21.60
N THR A 92 -0.62 3.20 -21.13
CA THR A 92 -0.96 1.78 -21.32
C THR A 92 -2.01 1.27 -20.30
N GLY A 93 -2.29 2.07 -19.26
CA GLY A 93 -3.11 1.67 -18.13
C GLY A 93 -2.38 0.80 -17.10
N SER A 94 -1.53 -0.12 -17.53
CA SER A 94 -0.62 -0.87 -16.65
C SER A 94 0.57 0.01 -16.28
N SER A 95 0.53 0.58 -15.09
CA SER A 95 1.43 1.67 -14.72
C SER A 95 1.72 1.70 -13.22
N MET A 96 2.71 2.51 -12.85
CA MET A 96 3.04 2.81 -11.47
C MET A 96 1.84 3.38 -10.70
N LEU A 97 1.05 4.26 -11.34
CA LEU A 97 -0.15 4.84 -10.75
C LEU A 97 -1.20 3.77 -10.42
N THR A 98 -1.48 2.86 -11.37
CA THR A 98 -2.44 1.76 -11.17
C THR A 98 -2.01 0.85 -10.03
N ALA A 99 -0.73 0.49 -9.99
CA ALA A 99 -0.17 -0.33 -8.93
C ALA A 99 -0.26 0.36 -7.56
N SER A 100 0.06 1.67 -7.48
CA SER A 100 -0.04 2.45 -6.24
C SER A 100 -1.47 2.56 -5.72
N LEU A 101 -2.45 2.81 -6.60
CA LEU A 101 -3.86 2.89 -6.21
C LEU A 101 -4.41 1.53 -5.76
N LEU A 102 -4.04 0.45 -6.45
CA LEU A 102 -4.42 -0.90 -6.08
C LEU A 102 -3.85 -1.28 -4.70
N LEU A 103 -2.56 -1.02 -4.47
CA LEU A 103 -1.95 -1.23 -3.17
C LEU A 103 -2.57 -0.36 -2.07
N ALA A 104 -2.90 0.90 -2.36
CA ALA A 104 -3.61 1.75 -1.42
C ALA A 104 -4.92 1.11 -0.96
N MET A 105 -5.73 0.58 -1.89
CA MET A 105 -6.96 -0.14 -1.53
C MET A 105 -6.70 -1.40 -0.69
N MET A 106 -5.65 -2.14 -0.97
CA MET A 106 -5.31 -3.37 -0.25
C MET A 106 -4.82 -3.13 1.19
N ILE A 107 -4.16 -2.00 1.45
CA ILE A 107 -3.69 -1.68 2.80
C ILE A 107 -4.78 -1.04 3.68
N LEU A 108 -5.84 -0.47 3.08
CA LEU A 108 -6.93 0.21 3.81
C LEU A 108 -7.53 -0.64 4.92
N PRO A 109 -7.93 -1.91 4.72
CA PRO A 109 -8.54 -2.71 5.77
C PRO A 109 -7.64 -2.88 7.00
N THR A 110 -6.35 -3.10 6.79
CA THR A 110 -5.35 -3.23 7.85
C THR A 110 -5.17 -1.91 8.60
N LEU A 111 -5.02 -0.80 7.88
CA LEU A 111 -4.89 0.54 8.45
C LEU A 111 -6.11 0.90 9.29
N ILE A 112 -7.31 0.70 8.75
CA ILE A 112 -8.58 1.04 9.41
C ILE A 112 -8.72 0.21 10.68
N SER A 113 -8.56 -1.11 10.62
CA SER A 113 -8.80 -1.99 11.76
C SER A 113 -7.83 -1.73 12.92
N VAL A 114 -6.54 -1.55 12.64
CA VAL A 114 -5.54 -1.33 13.67
C VAL A 114 -5.63 0.10 14.24
N ALA A 115 -5.82 1.11 13.39
CA ALA A 115 -5.96 2.49 13.85
C ALA A 115 -7.27 2.69 14.63
N GLU A 116 -8.38 2.09 14.21
CA GLU A 116 -9.66 2.13 14.93
C GLU A 116 -9.52 1.51 16.31
N ALA A 117 -8.90 0.34 16.43
CA ALA A 117 -8.67 -0.31 17.71
C ALA A 117 -7.81 0.55 18.66
N ALA A 118 -6.77 1.20 18.13
CA ALA A 118 -5.92 2.12 18.88
C ALA A 118 -6.69 3.36 19.37
N LEU A 119 -7.56 3.93 18.53
CA LEU A 119 -8.40 5.09 18.90
C LEU A 119 -9.46 4.74 19.95
N ARG A 120 -10.00 3.51 19.93
CA ARG A 120 -10.95 3.02 20.94
C ARG A 120 -10.27 2.66 22.26
N ALA A 121 -9.01 2.27 22.24
CA ALA A 121 -8.24 1.96 23.42
C ALA A 121 -7.91 3.19 24.29
N VAL A 122 -8.04 4.41 23.76
CA VAL A 122 -7.83 5.64 24.54
C VAL A 122 -8.95 5.78 25.59
N PRO A 123 -8.61 5.93 26.89
CA PRO A 123 -9.59 6.06 27.97
C PRO A 123 -10.54 7.26 27.74
N ASN A 124 -11.82 7.07 28.05
CA ASN A 124 -12.85 8.11 27.88
C ASN A 124 -12.58 9.36 28.73
N SER A 125 -11.84 9.24 29.84
CA SER A 125 -11.44 10.37 30.67
C SER A 125 -10.70 11.48 29.91
N TYR A 126 -9.95 11.14 28.85
CA TYR A 126 -9.31 12.13 27.97
C TYR A 126 -10.35 12.94 27.19
N TYR A 127 -11.37 12.28 26.68
CA TYR A 127 -12.46 12.93 25.98
C TYR A 127 -13.32 13.80 26.90
N GLU A 128 -13.73 13.25 28.03
CA GLU A 128 -14.55 13.95 29.05
C GLU A 128 -13.80 15.15 29.64
N GLY A 129 -12.48 15.02 29.91
CA GLY A 129 -11.66 16.13 30.36
C GLY A 129 -11.58 17.27 29.35
N ALA A 130 -11.47 16.94 28.04
CA ALA A 130 -11.47 17.96 27.00
C ALA A 130 -12.82 18.69 26.89
N LEU A 131 -13.94 17.96 27.03
CA LEU A 131 -15.28 18.55 27.07
C LEU A 131 -15.48 19.45 28.29
N ALA A 132 -15.01 19.02 29.48
CA ALA A 132 -15.09 19.80 30.70
C ALA A 132 -14.34 21.16 30.61
N LEU A 133 -13.30 21.22 29.80
CA LEU A 133 -12.57 22.46 29.46
C LEU A 133 -13.24 23.29 28.36
N GLY A 134 -14.45 22.89 27.91
CA GLY A 134 -15.22 23.63 26.91
C GLY A 134 -14.88 23.31 25.45
N ALA A 135 -14.09 22.26 25.18
CA ALA A 135 -13.80 21.87 23.81
C ALA A 135 -15.04 21.18 23.18
N GLY A 136 -15.36 21.51 21.93
CA GLY A 136 -16.39 20.80 21.18
C GLY A 136 -15.95 19.38 20.77
N HIS A 137 -16.92 18.51 20.39
CA HIS A 137 -16.68 17.10 20.05
C HIS A 137 -15.53 16.91 19.02
N VAL A 138 -15.58 17.61 17.88
CA VAL A 138 -14.57 17.51 16.82
C VAL A 138 -13.19 17.90 17.36
N ARG A 139 -13.09 18.99 18.11
CA ARG A 139 -11.83 19.46 18.67
C ARG A 139 -11.25 18.46 19.67
N SER A 140 -12.08 17.90 20.54
CA SER A 140 -11.67 16.85 21.50
C SER A 140 -11.12 15.60 20.79
N VAL A 141 -11.75 15.18 19.70
CA VAL A 141 -11.28 14.02 18.94
C VAL A 141 -9.93 14.30 18.29
N PHE A 142 -9.81 15.37 17.48
CA PHE A 142 -8.59 15.60 16.70
C PHE A 142 -7.39 16.11 17.53
N PHE A 143 -7.64 16.87 18.60
CA PHE A 143 -6.56 17.45 19.40
C PHE A 143 -6.26 16.72 20.72
N THR A 144 -7.12 15.78 21.14
CA THR A 144 -6.89 14.99 22.37
C THR A 144 -6.80 13.49 22.06
N ILE A 145 -7.82 12.90 21.43
CA ILE A 145 -7.88 11.45 21.22
C ILE A 145 -6.85 10.98 20.17
N VAL A 146 -6.80 11.63 19.00
CA VAL A 146 -5.88 11.24 17.91
C VAL A 146 -4.41 11.35 18.36
N PRO A 147 -3.95 12.44 19.00
CA PRO A 147 -2.60 12.48 19.55
C PRO A 147 -2.33 11.44 20.66
N ALA A 148 -3.32 11.15 21.50
CA ALA A 148 -3.19 10.11 22.54
C ALA A 148 -3.04 8.69 21.93
N ALA A 149 -3.68 8.43 20.78
CA ALA A 149 -3.57 7.18 20.02
C ALA A 149 -2.36 7.10 19.07
N LYS A 150 -1.44 8.10 19.09
CA LYS A 150 -0.34 8.24 18.10
C LYS A 150 0.48 6.95 17.93
N SER A 151 0.84 6.28 19.02
CA SER A 151 1.64 5.04 18.98
C SER A 151 0.94 3.93 18.19
N GLY A 152 -0.36 3.74 18.42
CA GLY A 152 -1.15 2.73 17.72
C GLY A 152 -1.42 3.11 16.25
N ILE A 153 -1.62 4.39 15.95
CA ILE A 153 -1.74 4.89 14.57
C ILE A 153 -0.42 4.65 13.82
N MET A 154 0.72 4.92 14.44
CA MET A 154 2.02 4.64 13.82
C MET A 154 2.22 3.14 13.58
N ALA A 155 1.80 2.29 14.51
CA ALA A 155 1.83 0.83 14.31
C ALA A 155 0.94 0.41 13.11
N ALA A 156 -0.25 0.98 12.94
CA ALA A 156 -1.10 0.73 11.79
C ALA A 156 -0.43 1.11 10.47
N ILE A 157 0.25 2.27 10.42
CA ILE A 157 0.99 2.73 9.25
C ILE A 157 2.14 1.77 8.92
N ILE A 158 2.92 1.35 9.92
CA ILE A 158 4.06 0.44 9.73
C ILE A 158 3.58 -0.93 9.23
N LEU A 159 2.48 -1.46 9.77
CA LEU A 159 1.88 -2.71 9.30
C LEU A 159 1.37 -2.59 7.85
N GLY A 160 0.70 -1.49 7.52
CA GLY A 160 0.28 -1.19 6.14
C GLY A 160 1.45 -1.08 5.18
N LEU A 161 2.53 -0.42 5.59
CA LEU A 161 3.78 -0.28 4.82
C LEU A 161 4.41 -1.66 4.58
N GLY A 162 4.55 -2.48 5.61
CA GLY A 162 5.12 -3.83 5.48
C GLY A 162 4.32 -4.69 4.50
N ARG A 163 2.98 -4.59 4.52
CA ARG A 163 2.12 -5.27 3.56
C ARG A 163 2.32 -4.75 2.14
N ALA A 164 2.43 -3.43 1.94
CA ALA A 164 2.62 -2.82 0.62
C ALA A 164 3.97 -3.19 0.00
N VAL A 165 5.05 -3.20 0.79
CA VAL A 165 6.40 -3.57 0.31
C VAL A 165 6.47 -5.03 -0.09
N GLY A 166 5.80 -5.92 0.66
CA GLY A 166 5.80 -7.36 0.40
C GLY A 166 4.85 -7.82 -0.70
N GLU A 167 3.97 -6.94 -1.22
CA GLU A 167 2.96 -7.36 -2.19
C GLU A 167 3.59 -7.65 -3.56
N THR A 168 3.27 -8.83 -4.08
CA THR A 168 3.83 -9.32 -5.35
C THR A 168 2.74 -9.63 -6.37
N MET A 169 1.76 -10.47 -5.99
CA MET A 169 0.80 -11.04 -6.94
C MET A 169 -0.14 -10.01 -7.55
N ALA A 170 -0.61 -9.04 -6.76
CA ALA A 170 -1.43 -7.97 -7.29
C ALA A 170 -0.61 -7.03 -8.18
N VAL A 171 0.61 -6.69 -7.77
CA VAL A 171 1.48 -5.75 -8.50
C VAL A 171 1.92 -6.33 -9.85
N ILE A 172 2.27 -7.63 -9.93
CA ILE A 172 2.69 -8.28 -11.19
C ILE A 172 1.65 -8.16 -12.29
N MET A 173 0.36 -8.12 -11.93
CA MET A 173 -0.75 -8.04 -12.88
C MET A 173 -0.98 -6.64 -13.44
N VAL A 174 -0.65 -5.58 -12.67
CA VAL A 174 -1.05 -4.19 -13.01
C VAL A 174 0.10 -3.22 -13.23
N ALA A 175 1.32 -3.56 -12.80
CA ALA A 175 2.45 -2.64 -12.83
C ALA A 175 3.14 -2.52 -14.21
N GLY A 176 2.80 -3.38 -15.18
CA GLY A 176 3.40 -3.36 -16.52
C GLY A 176 4.78 -4.00 -16.62
N ASN A 177 5.41 -4.36 -15.52
CA ASN A 177 6.64 -5.17 -15.37
C ASN A 177 7.85 -4.74 -16.22
N GLN A 178 8.00 -3.44 -16.48
CA GLN A 178 9.12 -2.92 -17.26
C GLN A 178 10.37 -2.73 -16.38
N ALA A 179 11.45 -3.43 -16.71
CA ALA A 179 12.74 -3.35 -16.01
C ALA A 179 13.56 -2.13 -16.48
N ARG A 180 13.02 -0.92 -16.36
CA ARG A 180 13.67 0.34 -16.71
C ARG A 180 13.46 1.38 -15.62
N MET A 181 14.28 2.44 -15.63
CA MET A 181 14.11 3.55 -14.72
C MET A 181 12.74 4.21 -14.97
N PRO A 182 11.89 4.35 -13.93
CA PRO A 182 10.60 5.02 -14.07
C PRO A 182 10.81 6.51 -14.37
N GLN A 183 10.24 6.99 -15.47
CA GLN A 183 10.31 8.40 -15.89
C GLN A 183 8.99 9.13 -15.65
N GLY A 184 7.89 8.40 -15.41
CA GLY A 184 6.57 8.96 -15.18
C GLY A 184 5.62 8.03 -14.44
N LEU A 185 4.55 8.61 -13.88
CA LEU A 185 3.52 7.88 -13.12
C LEU A 185 2.70 6.92 -13.98
N LEU A 186 2.58 7.19 -15.28
CA LEU A 186 1.80 6.40 -16.23
C LEU A 186 2.63 5.32 -16.93
N GLU A 187 3.89 5.19 -16.59
CA GLU A 187 4.76 4.16 -17.14
C GLU A 187 4.73 2.89 -16.30
N GLY A 188 5.01 1.76 -16.97
CA GLY A 188 5.17 0.49 -16.30
C GLY A 188 6.46 0.44 -15.50
N VAL A 189 6.40 -0.17 -14.32
CA VAL A 189 7.53 -0.38 -13.42
C VAL A 189 7.62 -1.85 -13.03
N ARG A 190 8.82 -2.28 -12.65
CA ARG A 190 9.05 -3.60 -12.06
C ARG A 190 9.51 -3.41 -10.62
N THR A 191 8.84 -4.09 -9.67
CA THR A 191 9.26 -4.10 -8.27
C THR A 191 10.25 -5.24 -8.01
N MET A 192 11.00 -5.18 -6.90
CA MET A 192 11.96 -6.23 -6.53
C MET A 192 11.26 -7.58 -6.38
N THR A 193 10.14 -7.62 -5.68
CA THR A 193 9.36 -8.84 -5.44
C THR A 193 8.80 -9.44 -6.73
N THR A 194 8.25 -8.62 -7.64
CA THR A 194 7.81 -9.05 -8.96
C THR A 194 8.95 -9.56 -9.83
N ASN A 195 10.13 -8.95 -9.76
CA ASN A 195 11.29 -9.42 -10.51
C ASN A 195 11.69 -10.83 -10.11
N ILE A 196 11.76 -11.10 -8.80
CA ILE A 196 12.09 -12.44 -8.30
C ILE A 196 11.10 -13.48 -8.83
N VAL A 197 9.80 -13.21 -8.74
CA VAL A 197 8.76 -14.17 -9.18
C VAL A 197 8.79 -14.40 -10.69
N ILE A 198 8.97 -13.35 -11.50
CA ILE A 198 8.99 -13.47 -12.96
C ILE A 198 10.23 -14.25 -13.44
N GLU A 199 11.40 -13.95 -12.87
CA GLU A 199 12.68 -14.45 -13.38
C GLU A 199 13.08 -15.80 -12.76
N MET A 200 12.62 -16.13 -11.54
CA MET A 200 12.99 -17.35 -10.83
C MET A 200 12.66 -18.64 -11.60
N GLY A 201 11.59 -18.61 -12.40
CA GLY A 201 11.13 -19.78 -13.15
C GLY A 201 12.07 -20.27 -14.24
N TYR A 202 12.95 -19.39 -14.76
CA TYR A 202 13.92 -19.70 -15.82
C TYR A 202 15.36 -19.31 -15.47
N ALA A 203 15.59 -18.81 -14.27
CA ALA A 203 16.93 -18.47 -13.80
C ALA A 203 17.73 -19.73 -13.49
N ALA A 204 18.96 -19.79 -13.99
CA ALA A 204 19.94 -20.84 -13.73
C ALA A 204 21.25 -20.23 -13.21
N ASP A 205 22.01 -21.05 -12.50
CA ASP A 205 23.37 -20.71 -12.02
C ASP A 205 23.48 -19.30 -11.38
N MET A 206 24.39 -18.49 -11.86
CA MET A 206 24.67 -17.15 -11.35
C MET A 206 23.43 -16.22 -11.34
N HIS A 207 22.52 -16.35 -12.32
CA HIS A 207 21.30 -15.56 -12.36
C HIS A 207 20.37 -15.90 -11.17
N ARG A 208 20.25 -17.18 -10.85
CA ARG A 208 19.48 -17.65 -9.69
C ARG A 208 20.07 -17.13 -8.37
N ASP A 209 21.41 -17.19 -8.24
CA ASP A 209 22.08 -16.67 -7.05
C ASP A 209 21.90 -15.16 -6.90
N ALA A 210 21.91 -14.41 -8.00
CA ALA A 210 21.65 -12.97 -8.00
C ALA A 210 20.21 -12.66 -7.55
N LEU A 211 19.20 -13.45 -7.97
CA LEU A 211 17.81 -13.29 -7.53
C LEU A 211 17.65 -13.61 -6.04
N ILE A 212 18.31 -14.67 -5.55
CA ILE A 212 18.31 -15.01 -4.11
C ILE A 212 18.95 -13.90 -3.30
N ALA A 213 20.08 -13.34 -3.76
CA ALA A 213 20.73 -12.20 -3.11
C ALA A 213 19.85 -10.93 -3.11
N THR A 214 18.93 -10.79 -4.06
CA THR A 214 17.97 -9.69 -4.11
C THR A 214 16.83 -9.89 -3.10
N ALA A 215 16.55 -11.15 -2.72
CA ALA A 215 15.48 -11.50 -1.78
C ALA A 215 15.88 -11.35 -0.30
N VAL A 216 17.19 -11.29 0.00
CA VAL A 216 17.78 -11.16 1.34
C VAL A 216 18.07 -9.71 1.67
#